data_d6f9b77625aed9c61683221d933d5eed
#
_entry.id   d6f9b77625aed9c61683221d933d5eed
#
_cell.length_a   1.000
_cell.length_b   1.000
_cell.length_c   1.000
_cell.angle_alpha   90.00
_cell.angle_beta   90.00
_cell.angle_gamma   90.00
#
_symmetry.space_group_name_H-M   'P 1'
#
loop_
_entity.id
_entity.type
_entity.pdbx_description
1 polymer ?
#
loop_
_entity_poly.entity_id
_entity_poly.type
_entity_poly.pdbx_seq_one_letter_code
_entity_poly.pdbx_strand_id
1 'polypeptide(L)'
;MVLHYVDRDWLLLVESVTSHGPVDGKRHGELSKLFSKCTAGLVYVTAFPSRQIMGRYLGEIAWETEVWVADAPSHLIHFNGVRFLGPYEKAAP
;
A
#
# COMPACT_ATOMS: atom_id res chain seq x y z
N MET A 1 -10.74 -6.64 3.52
CA MET A 1 -11.29 -7.09 2.22
C MET A 1 -10.18 -7.71 1.40
N VAL A 2 -10.44 -8.80 0.72
CA VAL A 2 -9.48 -9.44 -0.17
C VAL A 2 -10.07 -9.47 -1.58
N LEU A 3 -9.32 -8.95 -2.54
CA LEU A 3 -9.72 -8.93 -3.95
C LEU A 3 -8.68 -9.66 -4.78
N HIS A 4 -9.12 -10.43 -5.77
CA HIS A 4 -8.22 -11.11 -6.69
C HIS A 4 -8.22 -10.41 -8.05
N TYR A 5 -7.08 -9.84 -8.43
CA TYR A 5 -6.88 -9.25 -9.75
C TYR A 5 -6.38 -10.32 -10.70
N VAL A 6 -7.30 -10.91 -11.45
CA VAL A 6 -7.07 -12.13 -12.22
C VAL A 6 -5.99 -11.97 -13.30
N ASP A 7 -5.98 -10.84 -14.01
CA ASP A 7 -5.05 -10.61 -15.12
C ASP A 7 -3.59 -10.66 -14.72
N ARG A 8 -3.29 -10.30 -13.46
CA ARG A 8 -1.93 -10.26 -12.94
C ARG A 8 -1.68 -11.31 -11.87
N ASP A 9 -2.71 -12.05 -11.49
CA ASP A 9 -2.68 -12.99 -10.37
C ASP A 9 -2.18 -12.34 -9.09
N TRP A 10 -2.80 -11.21 -8.74
CA TRP A 10 -2.52 -10.49 -7.48
C TRP A 10 -3.69 -10.63 -6.53
N LEU A 11 -3.38 -10.85 -5.25
CA LEU A 11 -4.35 -10.69 -4.17
C LEU A 11 -4.14 -9.32 -3.54
N LEU A 12 -5.19 -8.51 -3.59
CA LEU A 12 -5.19 -7.20 -2.97
C LEU A 12 -5.81 -7.32 -1.59
N LEU A 13 -5.00 -7.10 -0.58
CA LEU A 13 -5.40 -7.17 0.83
C LEU A 13 -5.71 -5.75 1.28
N VAL A 14 -7.00 -5.40 1.30
CA VAL A 14 -7.45 -4.02 1.52
C VAL A 14 -7.89 -3.82 2.96
N GLU A 15 -7.25 -2.89 3.65
CA GLU A 15 -7.62 -2.46 5.01
C GLU A 15 -8.17 -1.04 4.94
N SER A 16 -9.44 -0.88 5.34
CA SER A 16 -10.04 0.45 5.44
C SER A 16 -9.63 1.11 6.74
N VAL A 17 -9.29 2.38 6.69
CA VAL A 17 -8.95 3.14 7.89
C VAL A 17 -10.23 3.54 8.60
N THR A 18 -10.54 2.82 9.66
CA THR A 18 -11.68 3.09 10.53
C THR A 18 -11.18 3.30 11.96
N SER A 19 -11.11 2.23 12.74
CA SER A 19 -10.65 2.28 14.13
C SER A 19 -9.27 1.69 14.34
N HIS A 20 -8.71 1.00 13.33
CA HIS A 20 -7.45 0.26 13.48
C HIS A 20 -6.24 0.91 12.79
N GLY A 21 -6.45 2.04 12.12
CA GLY A 21 -5.39 2.73 11.41
C GLY A 21 -4.98 2.02 10.09
N PRO A 22 -3.88 2.47 9.49
CA PRO A 22 -3.41 1.94 8.20
C PRO A 22 -2.67 0.62 8.33
N VAL A 23 -2.28 0.05 7.18
CA VAL A 23 -1.35 -1.09 7.15
C VAL A 23 0.03 -0.55 7.54
N ASP A 24 0.42 -0.75 8.78
CA ASP A 24 1.74 -0.41 9.29
C ASP A 24 2.69 -1.62 9.18
N GLY A 25 3.93 -1.46 9.65
CA GLY A 25 4.92 -2.53 9.58
C GLY A 25 4.48 -3.81 10.27
N LYS A 26 3.80 -3.69 11.41
CA LYS A 26 3.29 -4.85 12.15
C LYS A 26 2.20 -5.56 11.37
N ARG A 27 1.23 -4.82 10.85
CA ARG A 27 0.12 -5.39 10.08
C ARG A 27 0.60 -6.01 8.78
N HIS A 28 1.56 -5.36 8.12
CA HIS A 28 2.20 -5.92 6.93
C HIS A 28 2.84 -7.28 7.24
N GLY A 29 3.59 -7.38 8.34
CA GLY A 29 4.20 -8.64 8.76
C GLY A 29 3.17 -9.72 9.08
N GLU A 30 2.08 -9.36 9.77
CA GLU A 30 0.99 -10.29 10.08
C GLU A 30 0.33 -10.83 8.82
N LEU A 31 0.04 -9.97 7.86
CA LEU A 31 -0.58 -10.36 6.59
C LEU A 31 0.35 -11.22 5.75
N SER A 32 1.63 -10.86 5.68
CA SER A 32 2.62 -11.66 4.96
C SER A 32 2.72 -13.07 5.51
N LYS A 33 2.69 -13.21 6.83
CA LYS A 33 2.73 -14.52 7.49
C LYS A 33 1.46 -15.31 7.23
N LEU A 34 0.30 -14.65 7.33
CA LEU A 34 -0.99 -15.29 7.12
C LEU A 34 -1.13 -15.85 5.70
N PHE A 35 -0.62 -15.12 4.70
CA PHE A 35 -0.71 -15.50 3.29
C PHE A 35 0.60 -16.07 2.73
N SER A 36 1.49 -16.55 3.59
CA SER A 36 2.84 -17.02 3.20
C SER A 36 2.82 -18.19 2.22
N LYS A 37 1.75 -18.98 2.19
CA LYS A 37 1.61 -20.12 1.28
C LYS A 37 0.86 -19.76 -0.01
N CYS A 38 0.43 -18.52 -0.15
CA CYS A 38 -0.26 -18.08 -1.34
C CYS A 38 0.73 -17.95 -2.51
N THR A 39 0.34 -18.47 -3.69
CA THR A 39 1.18 -18.38 -4.89
C THR A 39 0.95 -17.12 -5.68
N ALA A 40 -0.15 -16.39 -5.43
CA ALA A 40 -0.42 -15.11 -6.06
C ALA A 40 0.48 -14.01 -5.49
N GLY A 41 0.72 -12.97 -6.27
CA GLY A 41 1.40 -11.77 -5.77
C GLY A 41 0.54 -11.06 -4.74
N LEU A 42 1.12 -10.69 -3.61
CA LEU A 42 0.39 -10.00 -2.54
C LEU A 42 0.55 -8.49 -2.69
N VAL A 43 -0.59 -7.78 -2.71
CA VAL A 43 -0.62 -6.32 -2.76
C VAL A 43 -1.37 -5.83 -1.53
N TYR A 44 -0.71 -5.02 -0.72
CA TYR A 44 -1.28 -4.49 0.51
C TYR A 44 -1.81 -3.09 0.24
N VAL A 45 -3.10 -2.87 0.51
CA VAL A 45 -3.74 -1.59 0.24
C VAL A 45 -4.36 -1.04 1.52
N THR A 46 -4.02 0.21 1.84
CA THR A 46 -4.71 0.97 2.88
C THR A 46 -5.67 1.94 2.20
N ALA A 47 -6.96 1.84 2.52
CA ALA A 47 -7.98 2.70 1.94
C ALA A 47 -8.37 3.81 2.92
N PHE A 48 -8.20 5.06 2.49
CA PHE A 48 -8.55 6.23 3.28
C PHE A 48 -9.75 6.96 2.68
N PRO A 49 -10.60 7.58 3.51
CA PRO A 49 -11.73 8.37 3.01
C PRO A 49 -11.31 9.65 2.28
N SER A 50 -10.12 10.18 2.60
CA SER A 50 -9.61 11.39 1.95
C SER A 50 -8.10 11.48 2.10
N ARG A 51 -7.48 12.34 1.28
CA ARG A 51 -6.05 12.64 1.39
C ARG A 51 -5.73 13.33 2.72
N GLN A 52 -6.64 14.10 3.24
CA GLN A 52 -6.47 14.77 4.53
C GLN A 52 -6.33 13.75 5.66
N ILE A 53 -7.18 12.74 5.67
CA ILE A 53 -7.09 11.66 6.66
C ILE A 53 -5.81 10.85 6.45
N MET A 54 -5.45 10.55 5.21
CA MET A 54 -4.18 9.88 4.89
C MET A 54 -3.00 10.63 5.50
N GLY A 55 -2.99 11.95 5.41
CA GLY A 55 -1.92 12.79 5.95
C GLY A 55 -1.68 12.60 7.45
N ARG A 56 -2.71 12.28 8.21
CA ARG A 56 -2.59 12.02 9.64
C ARG A 56 -1.83 10.74 9.96
N TYR A 57 -1.78 9.81 9.00
CA TYR A 57 -1.19 8.48 9.20
C TYR A 57 0.04 8.23 8.37
N LEU A 58 0.60 9.26 7.70
CA LEU A 58 1.74 9.08 6.79
C LEU A 58 2.92 8.36 7.44
N GLY A 59 3.21 8.65 8.71
CA GLY A 59 4.31 8.01 9.41
C GLY A 59 4.05 6.56 9.80
N GLU A 60 2.82 6.08 9.68
CA GLU A 60 2.43 4.72 10.08
C GLU A 60 2.25 3.78 8.89
N ILE A 61 2.20 4.31 7.67
CA ILE A 61 2.02 3.50 6.47
C ILE A 61 3.31 2.73 6.18
N ALA A 62 3.18 1.41 6.02
CA ALA A 62 4.34 0.57 5.73
C ALA A 62 4.87 0.81 4.30
N TRP A 63 6.18 0.71 4.13
CA TRP A 63 6.79 0.74 2.81
C TRP A 63 6.36 -0.48 1.98
N GLU A 64 6.41 -0.35 0.67
CA GLU A 64 6.03 -1.41 -0.28
C GLU A 64 4.55 -1.78 -0.16
N THR A 65 3.71 -0.82 0.23
CA THR A 65 2.26 -0.97 0.23
C THR A 65 1.61 0.10 -0.63
N GLU A 66 0.35 -0.11 -0.99
CA GLU A 66 -0.42 0.81 -1.79
C GLU A 66 -1.39 1.59 -0.91
N VAL A 67 -1.71 2.80 -1.31
CA VAL A 67 -2.72 3.62 -0.65
C VAL A 67 -3.78 4.03 -1.66
N TRP A 68 -5.04 3.85 -1.29
CA TRP A 68 -6.18 4.32 -2.06
C TRP A 68 -6.90 5.40 -1.26
N VAL A 69 -7.29 6.47 -1.94
CA VAL A 69 -8.07 7.55 -1.32
C VAL A 69 -9.35 7.77 -2.12
N ALA A 70 -10.45 8.01 -1.42
CA ALA A 70 -11.74 8.15 -2.08
C ALA A 70 -11.85 9.41 -2.95
N ASP A 71 -11.06 10.45 -2.68
CA ASP A 71 -11.02 11.66 -3.51
C ASP A 71 -10.33 11.45 -4.87
N ALA A 72 -9.60 10.34 -5.06
CA ALA A 72 -9.00 9.97 -6.34
C ALA A 72 -9.19 8.48 -6.59
N PRO A 73 -10.43 8.01 -6.82
CA PRO A 73 -10.76 6.58 -6.77
C PRO A 73 -10.16 5.74 -7.89
N SER A 74 -9.68 6.37 -8.96
CA SER A 74 -9.07 5.65 -10.08
C SER A 74 -7.55 5.49 -9.94
N HIS A 75 -6.96 5.92 -8.82
CA HIS A 75 -5.51 5.90 -8.63
C HIS A 75 -5.12 5.16 -7.37
N LEU A 76 -3.92 4.58 -7.41
CA LEU A 76 -3.24 4.05 -6.23
C LEU A 76 -1.93 4.81 -6.06
N ILE A 77 -1.56 5.07 -4.80
CA ILE A 77 -0.28 5.67 -4.46
C ILE A 77 0.61 4.56 -3.93
N HIS A 78 1.74 4.32 -4.59
CA HIS A 78 2.70 3.31 -4.15
C HIS A 78 3.73 3.91 -3.21
N PHE A 79 3.84 3.37 -2.02
CA PHE A 79 4.85 3.77 -1.03
C PHE A 79 6.10 2.92 -1.24
N ASN A 80 7.02 3.46 -2.03
CA ASN A 80 8.26 2.77 -2.39
C ASN A 80 9.29 2.91 -1.27
N GLY A 81 9.78 1.79 -0.73
CA GLY A 81 10.76 1.74 0.33
C GLY A 81 12.21 1.92 -0.12
N VAL A 82 12.44 2.32 -1.37
CA VAL A 82 13.80 2.54 -1.86
C VAL A 82 14.41 3.75 -1.17
N ARG A 83 15.65 3.61 -0.70
CA ARG A 83 16.38 4.70 -0.06
C ARG A 83 16.60 5.83 -1.03
N PHE A 84 16.63 7.04 -0.50
CA PHE A 84 17.08 8.19 -1.26
C PHE A 84 18.54 7.99 -1.70
N LEU A 85 18.77 7.99 -3.00
CA LEU A 85 20.08 7.76 -3.58
C LEU A 85 20.62 9.00 -4.30
N GLY A 86 20.26 10.16 -3.81
CA GLY A 86 20.68 11.41 -4.46
C GLY A 86 22.21 11.61 -4.51
N PRO A 87 22.70 12.49 -5.36
CA PRO A 87 21.88 13.27 -6.28
C PRO A 87 21.43 12.42 -7.46
N TYR A 88 20.20 12.67 -7.91
CA TYR A 88 19.69 11.99 -9.10
C TYR A 88 20.38 12.53 -10.34
N GLU A 89 20.66 11.65 -11.29
CA GLU A 89 21.21 12.06 -12.56
C GLU A 89 20.18 12.90 -13.33
N LYS A 90 20.68 13.87 -14.08
CA LYS A 90 19.80 14.62 -14.98
C LYS A 90 19.24 13.67 -16.02
N ALA A 91 17.95 13.86 -16.34
CA ALA A 91 17.38 13.14 -17.46
C ALA A 91 18.23 13.40 -18.70
N ALA A 92 18.45 12.36 -19.50
CA ALA A 92 19.17 12.50 -20.75
C ALA A 92 18.46 13.54 -21.64
N PRO A 93 19.20 14.41 -22.30
CA PRO A 93 18.60 15.40 -23.19
C PRO A 93 17.87 14.75 -24.37
#